data_90b5645cfdf824cd627f718863ded27e
#
_entry.id   90b5645cfdf824cd627f718863ded27e
#
_cell.length_a   1.000
_cell.length_b   1.000
_cell.length_c   1.000
_cell.angle_alpha   90.00
_cell.angle_beta   90.00
_cell.angle_gamma   90.00
#
_symmetry.space_group_name_H-M   'P 1'
#
loop_
_entity.id
_entity.type
_entity.pdbx_description
1 polymer ?
#
loop_
_entity_poly.entity_id
_entity_poly.type
_entity_poly.pdbx_seq_one_letter_code
_entity_poly.pdbx_strand_id
1 'polypeptide(L)'
;MVNSSTDLPSNTQIPLQVHVNRNSFKESLHEVDIAVCDADGSIILGMGDVESIIFPRSAMKPLQSIALIELLNSSSDIPEFSEAEVALICASHNGETLHTEAVTELLGKFDISIDELTCGAHWSMDQKTMISQVRSMDKPHKVHNNCSGKHAGMLILSKLINGNTSSYAKLANVSQQQILGTLEFMTGLDLMQYTHGIDGCGAPVFSAPLGNWARAFALFAGGGELPEIRHEACQRIRKSIAAEPLYIAGHDRACSAINLAYGEAITVKTGAEGVYSAAFHELGLGAMVKARDGNKRGAEVAIGAVIKALGYPIDDLVKSVFQPKLFNWAGEAVGDITVPQLP
;
A
#
# COMPACT_ATOMS: atom_id res chain seq x y z
N MET A 1 -18.66 -0.38 20.98
CA MET A 1 -17.93 -1.09 22.07
C MET A 1 -17.44 -2.40 21.46
N VAL A 2 -16.18 -2.44 21.02
CA VAL A 2 -15.52 -3.65 20.53
C VAL A 2 -15.28 -4.53 21.76
N ASN A 3 -15.74 -5.78 21.71
CA ASN A 3 -15.57 -6.74 22.80
C ASN A 3 -14.07 -6.96 23.07
N SER A 4 -13.63 -6.64 24.28
CA SER A 4 -12.23 -6.69 24.73
C SER A 4 -11.73 -8.10 25.08
N SER A 5 -12.27 -9.15 24.48
CA SER A 5 -11.79 -10.54 24.63
C SER A 5 -11.60 -11.19 23.27
N THR A 6 -10.70 -10.62 22.46
CA THR A 6 -10.12 -11.39 21.37
C THR A 6 -8.90 -12.12 21.96
N ASP A 7 -9.02 -13.43 22.17
CA ASP A 7 -7.86 -14.30 22.32
C ASP A 7 -7.09 -14.27 21.00
N LEU A 8 -6.30 -13.18 20.79
CA LEU A 8 -5.34 -13.11 19.69
C LEU A 8 -4.29 -14.18 19.97
N PRO A 9 -3.97 -15.03 18.99
CA PRO A 9 -2.95 -16.05 19.19
C PRO A 9 -1.66 -15.37 19.61
N SER A 10 -1.04 -15.85 20.69
CA SER A 10 0.26 -15.42 21.17
C SER A 10 1.29 -15.53 20.04
N ASN A 11 2.29 -14.62 20.03
CA ASN A 11 3.39 -14.61 19.06
C ASN A 11 3.93 -16.02 18.80
N THR A 12 3.90 -16.47 17.55
CA THR A 12 4.36 -17.80 17.14
C THR A 12 5.39 -17.68 16.01
N GLN A 13 6.41 -18.53 16.04
CA GLN A 13 7.39 -18.64 14.94
C GLN A 13 6.83 -19.39 13.71
N ILE A 14 5.61 -19.92 13.82
CA ILE A 14 4.96 -20.63 12.71
C ILE A 14 4.26 -19.59 11.84
N PRO A 15 4.58 -19.51 10.51
CA PRO A 15 3.91 -18.58 9.61
C PRO A 15 2.44 -18.97 9.39
N LEU A 16 1.62 -18.01 9.04
CA LEU A 16 0.26 -18.29 8.61
C LEU A 16 0.27 -19.14 7.35
N GLN A 17 -0.45 -20.24 7.36
CA GLN A 17 -0.61 -21.10 6.20
C GLN A 17 -1.88 -20.72 5.42
N VAL A 18 -1.72 -20.30 4.17
CA VAL A 18 -2.83 -20.04 3.24
C VAL A 18 -2.93 -21.22 2.27
N HIS A 19 -3.98 -22.01 2.41
CA HIS A 19 -4.20 -23.22 1.62
C HIS A 19 -4.96 -22.92 0.34
N VAL A 20 -4.45 -23.41 -0.78
CA VAL A 20 -5.15 -23.43 -2.07
C VAL A 20 -5.71 -24.83 -2.26
N ASN A 21 -7.01 -24.94 -2.30
CA ASN A 21 -7.71 -26.22 -2.33
C ASN A 21 -8.37 -26.45 -3.70
N ARG A 22 -8.34 -27.71 -4.12
CA ARG A 22 -9.18 -28.21 -5.22
C ARG A 22 -10.09 -29.28 -4.65
N ASN A 23 -11.39 -28.98 -4.55
CA ASN A 23 -12.32 -29.74 -3.71
C ASN A 23 -11.76 -29.86 -2.27
N SER A 24 -11.61 -31.05 -1.75
CA SER A 24 -11.05 -31.33 -0.41
C SER A 24 -9.52 -31.50 -0.41
N PHE A 25 -8.84 -31.43 -1.57
CA PHE A 25 -7.41 -31.66 -1.68
C PHE A 25 -6.65 -30.34 -1.59
N LYS A 26 -5.67 -30.26 -0.67
CA LYS A 26 -4.74 -29.13 -0.59
C LYS A 26 -3.73 -29.23 -1.74
N GLU A 27 -3.94 -28.41 -2.79
CA GLU A 27 -3.15 -28.42 -4.02
C GLU A 27 -1.84 -27.64 -3.87
N SER A 28 -1.88 -26.52 -3.13
CA SER A 28 -0.69 -25.73 -2.82
C SER A 28 -0.85 -24.92 -1.53
N LEU A 29 0.24 -24.32 -1.09
CA LEU A 29 0.36 -23.63 0.19
C LEU A 29 1.18 -22.34 0.01
N HIS A 30 0.72 -21.24 0.63
CA HIS A 30 1.54 -20.04 0.84
C HIS A 30 1.82 -19.89 2.32
N GLU A 31 3.07 -19.71 2.69
CA GLU A 31 3.47 -19.31 4.04
C GLU A 31 3.59 -17.80 4.10
N VAL A 32 2.95 -17.18 5.11
CA VAL A 32 2.88 -15.73 5.25
C VAL A 32 3.34 -15.33 6.64
N ASP A 33 4.38 -14.49 6.71
CA ASP A 33 4.82 -13.83 7.93
C ASP A 33 3.91 -12.62 8.19
N ILE A 34 3.52 -12.41 9.45
CA ILE A 34 2.60 -11.36 9.89
C ILE A 34 3.19 -10.65 11.10
N ALA A 35 3.19 -9.32 11.05
CA ALA A 35 3.42 -8.47 12.21
C ALA A 35 2.25 -7.48 12.34
N VAL A 36 1.62 -7.44 13.50
CA VAL A 36 0.71 -6.37 13.94
C VAL A 36 1.33 -5.71 15.15
N CYS A 37 1.55 -4.41 15.08
CA CYS A 37 2.23 -3.65 16.14
C CYS A 37 1.39 -2.48 16.60
N ASP A 38 1.65 -2.02 17.83
CA ASP A 38 1.34 -0.67 18.27
C ASP A 38 2.42 0.34 17.83
N ALA A 39 2.23 1.61 18.18
CA ALA A 39 3.15 2.68 17.81
C ALA A 39 4.50 2.63 18.56
N ASP A 40 4.55 1.96 19.70
CA ASP A 40 5.79 1.75 20.45
C ASP A 40 6.63 0.60 19.85
N GLY A 41 6.05 -0.17 18.93
CA GLY A 41 6.67 -1.32 18.27
C GLY A 41 6.43 -2.65 18.99
N SER A 42 5.55 -2.68 20.00
CA SER A 42 5.17 -3.92 20.67
C SER A 42 4.36 -4.78 19.69
N ILE A 43 4.74 -6.05 19.57
CA ILE A 43 4.02 -7.01 18.72
C ILE A 43 2.72 -7.44 19.41
N ILE A 44 1.59 -7.05 18.84
CA ILE A 44 0.24 -7.40 19.31
C ILE A 44 -0.18 -8.77 18.75
N LEU A 45 0.18 -9.04 17.48
CA LEU A 45 0.01 -10.34 16.84
C LEU A 45 1.21 -10.59 15.93
N GLY A 46 1.93 -11.69 16.16
CA GLY A 46 3.06 -12.10 15.35
C GLY A 46 2.91 -13.54 14.88
N MET A 47 3.11 -13.80 13.59
CA MET A 47 3.18 -15.14 13.02
C MET A 47 4.38 -15.24 12.08
N GLY A 48 5.16 -16.30 12.20
CA GLY A 48 6.40 -16.48 11.46
C GLY A 48 7.51 -15.55 11.95
N ASP A 49 8.34 -15.05 11.05
CA ASP A 49 9.50 -14.23 11.36
C ASP A 49 9.18 -12.73 11.25
N VAL A 50 8.80 -12.11 12.37
CA VAL A 50 8.50 -10.67 12.45
C VAL A 50 9.73 -9.79 12.30
N GLU A 51 10.94 -10.35 12.47
CA GLU A 51 12.23 -9.66 12.31
C GLU A 51 12.80 -9.84 10.88
N SER A 52 12.11 -10.59 10.01
CA SER A 52 12.56 -10.78 8.64
C SER A 52 12.72 -9.44 7.92
N ILE A 53 13.89 -9.25 7.29
CA ILE A 53 14.17 -8.04 6.51
C ILE A 53 13.43 -8.13 5.18
N ILE A 54 12.53 -7.19 4.93
CA ILE A 54 11.74 -7.14 3.70
C ILE A 54 11.87 -5.78 3.01
N PHE A 55 11.68 -5.76 1.69
CA PHE A 55 11.32 -4.54 0.97
C PHE A 55 9.78 -4.39 0.99
N PRO A 56 9.23 -3.32 1.56
CA PRO A 56 7.77 -3.10 1.59
C PRO A 56 7.20 -2.80 0.20
N ARG A 57 8.06 -2.42 -0.74
CA ARG A 57 7.70 -2.07 -2.10
C ARG A 57 6.59 -1.01 -2.11
N SER A 58 5.60 -1.16 -2.95
CA SER A 58 4.49 -0.21 -3.05
C SER A 58 3.60 -0.12 -1.80
N ALA A 59 3.74 -1.02 -0.83
CA ALA A 59 2.99 -0.92 0.43
C ALA A 59 3.35 0.34 1.24
N MET A 60 4.59 0.87 1.11
CA MET A 60 5.04 2.07 1.82
C MET A 60 4.57 3.40 1.20
N LYS A 61 3.87 3.40 0.06
CA LYS A 61 3.53 4.64 -0.66
C LYS A 61 2.74 5.67 0.17
N PRO A 62 1.77 5.29 1.01
CA PRO A 62 1.13 6.25 1.90
C PRO A 62 2.13 6.96 2.81
N LEU A 63 3.14 6.25 3.33
CA LEU A 63 4.20 6.83 4.16
C LEU A 63 5.13 7.76 3.34
N GLN A 64 5.46 7.39 2.10
CA GLN A 64 6.26 8.25 1.20
C GLN A 64 5.57 9.56 0.87
N SER A 65 4.23 9.56 0.82
CA SER A 65 3.44 10.75 0.49
C SER A 65 3.36 11.76 1.63
N ILE A 66 3.66 11.37 2.87
CA ILE A 66 3.61 12.25 4.06
C ILE A 66 4.44 13.52 3.83
N ALA A 67 5.68 13.39 3.33
CA ALA A 67 6.58 14.53 3.13
C ALA A 67 5.99 15.63 2.21
N LEU A 68 5.27 15.22 1.15
CA LEU A 68 4.58 16.19 0.30
C LEU A 68 3.37 16.80 1.01
N ILE A 69 2.57 15.99 1.70
CA ILE A 69 1.36 16.49 2.37
C ILE A 69 1.70 17.41 3.53
N GLU A 70 2.79 17.16 4.29
CA GLU A 70 3.33 18.11 5.28
C GLU A 70 3.63 19.48 4.64
N LEU A 71 4.28 19.48 3.48
CA LEU A 71 4.61 20.71 2.76
C LEU A 71 3.34 21.44 2.27
N LEU A 72 2.36 20.70 1.71
CA LEU A 72 1.09 21.28 1.27
C LEU A 72 0.29 21.88 2.42
N ASN A 73 0.31 21.25 3.59
CA ASN A 73 -0.39 21.77 4.78
C ASN A 73 0.31 23.01 5.38
N SER A 74 1.60 23.22 5.10
CA SER A 74 2.37 24.34 5.65
C SER A 74 2.25 25.65 4.88
N SER A 75 1.65 25.66 3.67
CA SER A 75 1.61 26.86 2.81
C SER A 75 0.30 26.95 2.04
N SER A 76 -0.35 28.10 2.16
CA SER A 76 -1.57 28.45 1.40
C SER A 76 -1.27 28.88 -0.06
N ASP A 77 -0.01 29.12 -0.41
CA ASP A 77 0.38 29.58 -1.74
C ASP A 77 0.53 28.42 -2.73
N ILE A 78 0.48 27.18 -2.25
CA ILE A 78 0.57 25.98 -3.07
C ILE A 78 -0.84 25.55 -3.52
N PRO A 79 -1.05 25.20 -4.80
CA PRO A 79 -2.33 24.68 -5.27
C PRO A 79 -2.83 23.51 -4.42
N GLU A 80 -4.08 23.59 -3.99
CA GLU A 80 -4.69 22.56 -3.16
C GLU A 80 -4.85 21.24 -3.92
N PHE A 81 -4.58 20.13 -3.23
CA PHE A 81 -4.85 18.79 -3.73
C PHE A 81 -6.27 18.36 -3.33
N SER A 82 -7.02 17.82 -4.29
CA SER A 82 -8.26 17.11 -4.02
C SER A 82 -7.99 15.77 -3.32
N GLU A 83 -9.02 15.16 -2.73
CA GLU A 83 -8.93 13.83 -2.12
C GLU A 83 -8.49 12.77 -3.13
N ALA A 84 -8.99 12.84 -4.37
CA ALA A 84 -8.57 11.96 -5.47
C ALA A 84 -7.07 12.06 -5.77
N GLU A 85 -6.52 13.27 -5.80
CA GLU A 85 -5.09 13.50 -6.04
C GLU A 85 -4.22 13.01 -4.89
N VAL A 86 -4.67 13.18 -3.64
CA VAL A 86 -3.97 12.64 -2.47
C VAL A 86 -4.01 11.10 -2.48
N ALA A 87 -5.13 10.47 -2.80
CA ALA A 87 -5.21 9.01 -2.96
C ALA A 87 -4.32 8.51 -4.10
N LEU A 88 -4.28 9.25 -5.22
CA LEU A 88 -3.51 8.92 -6.43
C LEU A 88 -1.99 8.90 -6.17
N ILE A 89 -1.45 9.85 -5.40
CA ILE A 89 -0.01 9.85 -5.08
C ILE A 89 0.41 8.67 -4.19
N CYS A 90 -0.54 8.00 -3.54
CA CYS A 90 -0.34 6.75 -2.79
C CYS A 90 -0.56 5.49 -3.64
N ALA A 91 -0.94 5.61 -4.90
CA ALA A 91 -1.49 4.54 -5.71
C ALA A 91 -0.47 3.54 -6.26
N SER A 92 -0.98 2.33 -6.49
CA SER A 92 -0.45 1.36 -7.45
C SER A 92 -1.59 0.98 -8.39
N HIS A 93 -1.89 1.88 -9.31
CA HIS A 93 -3.13 1.86 -10.07
C HIS A 93 -3.07 1.01 -11.35
N ASN A 94 -4.24 0.68 -11.88
CA ASN A 94 -4.39 -0.07 -13.13
C ASN A 94 -4.05 0.75 -14.39
N GLY A 95 -3.86 2.08 -14.30
CA GLY A 95 -3.70 2.95 -15.48
C GLY A 95 -4.97 3.08 -16.29
N GLU A 96 -6.14 3.00 -15.66
CA GLU A 96 -7.45 3.31 -16.23
C GLU A 96 -7.54 4.80 -16.56
N THR A 97 -8.51 5.20 -17.38
CA THR A 97 -8.71 6.59 -17.80
C THR A 97 -8.74 7.55 -16.62
N LEU A 98 -9.49 7.20 -15.55
CA LEU A 98 -9.55 8.02 -14.33
C LEU A 98 -8.17 8.30 -13.71
N HIS A 99 -7.23 7.35 -13.78
CA HIS A 99 -5.89 7.53 -13.22
C HIS A 99 -5.00 8.36 -14.16
N THR A 100 -5.04 8.07 -15.47
CA THR A 100 -4.18 8.75 -16.44
C THR A 100 -4.55 10.20 -16.63
N GLU A 101 -5.85 10.52 -16.62
CA GLU A 101 -6.36 11.88 -16.62
C GLU A 101 -5.95 12.62 -15.34
N ALA A 102 -6.20 12.04 -14.17
CA ALA A 102 -5.86 12.66 -12.89
C ALA A 102 -4.34 12.90 -12.74
N VAL A 103 -3.47 11.98 -13.20
CA VAL A 103 -2.01 12.22 -13.21
C VAL A 103 -1.65 13.39 -14.12
N THR A 104 -2.27 13.48 -15.30
CA THR A 104 -2.02 14.53 -16.27
C THR A 104 -2.46 15.90 -15.74
N GLU A 105 -3.67 15.97 -15.19
CA GLU A 105 -4.22 17.19 -14.58
C GLU A 105 -3.40 17.63 -13.37
N LEU A 106 -3.03 16.70 -12.48
CA LEU A 106 -2.21 17.00 -11.30
C LEU A 106 -0.85 17.60 -11.70
N LEU A 107 -0.16 17.01 -12.67
CA LEU A 107 1.11 17.56 -13.17
C LEU A 107 0.89 18.95 -13.83
N GLY A 108 -0.19 19.11 -14.59
CA GLY A 108 -0.55 20.37 -15.24
C GLY A 108 -0.78 21.52 -14.26
N LYS A 109 -1.34 21.27 -13.06
CA LYS A 109 -1.49 22.27 -11.98
C LYS A 109 -0.16 22.91 -11.55
N PHE A 110 0.95 22.20 -11.76
CA PHE A 110 2.29 22.62 -11.37
C PHE A 110 3.19 22.92 -12.57
N ASP A 111 2.64 23.09 -13.77
CA ASP A 111 3.42 23.32 -15.00
C ASP A 111 4.54 22.27 -15.18
N ILE A 112 4.23 20.99 -14.97
CA ILE A 112 5.13 19.86 -15.15
C ILE A 112 4.63 19.01 -16.33
N SER A 113 5.53 18.72 -17.28
CA SER A 113 5.20 17.84 -18.41
C SER A 113 5.12 16.38 -17.96
N ILE A 114 4.16 15.62 -18.51
CA ILE A 114 4.09 14.17 -18.34
C ILE A 114 5.35 13.45 -18.82
N ASP A 115 6.13 14.06 -19.72
CA ASP A 115 7.41 13.54 -20.21
C ASP A 115 8.53 13.59 -19.17
N GLU A 116 8.38 14.40 -18.11
CA GLU A 116 9.33 14.45 -17.00
C GLU A 116 9.22 13.22 -16.07
N LEU A 117 8.13 12.45 -16.15
CA LEU A 117 8.01 11.19 -15.42
C LEU A 117 9.14 10.21 -15.81
N THR A 118 9.83 9.64 -14.83
CA THR A 118 10.93 8.68 -15.04
C THR A 118 10.55 7.23 -14.75
N CYS A 119 9.29 6.95 -14.39
CA CYS A 119 8.83 5.61 -14.02
C CYS A 119 8.77 4.60 -15.19
N GLY A 120 9.02 5.05 -16.42
CA GLY A 120 8.84 4.24 -17.62
C GLY A 120 7.36 4.08 -18.00
N ALA A 121 7.10 3.41 -19.11
CA ALA A 121 5.75 3.11 -19.58
C ALA A 121 5.55 1.60 -19.62
N HIS A 122 4.36 1.13 -19.25
CA HIS A 122 3.96 -0.27 -19.39
C HIS A 122 2.45 -0.38 -19.60
N TRP A 123 2.01 -1.47 -20.22
CA TRP A 123 0.61 -1.82 -20.29
C TRP A 123 0.05 -2.13 -18.89
N SER A 124 -1.24 -1.95 -18.69
CA SER A 124 -1.87 -2.32 -17.43
C SER A 124 -1.56 -3.76 -17.02
N MET A 125 -1.36 -3.98 -15.73
CA MET A 125 -1.25 -5.33 -15.17
C MET A 125 -2.64 -5.94 -14.90
N ASP A 126 -3.71 -5.16 -14.98
CA ASP A 126 -5.08 -5.65 -15.01
C ASP A 126 -5.45 -6.06 -16.43
N GLN A 127 -5.92 -7.30 -16.60
CA GLN A 127 -6.16 -7.88 -17.92
C GLN A 127 -7.23 -7.12 -18.71
N LYS A 128 -8.34 -6.71 -18.07
CA LYS A 128 -9.42 -6.00 -18.74
C LYS A 128 -8.95 -4.63 -19.24
N THR A 129 -8.28 -3.89 -18.38
CA THR A 129 -7.71 -2.58 -18.70
C THR A 129 -6.65 -2.70 -19.78
N MET A 130 -5.75 -3.71 -19.71
CA MET A 130 -4.73 -3.97 -20.73
C MET A 130 -5.36 -4.23 -22.11
N ILE A 131 -6.39 -5.08 -22.19
CA ILE A 131 -7.09 -5.35 -23.44
C ILE A 131 -7.71 -4.08 -24.02
N SER A 132 -8.30 -3.22 -23.18
CA SER A 132 -8.85 -1.94 -23.61
C SER A 132 -7.76 -1.01 -24.15
N GLN A 133 -6.64 -0.90 -23.45
CA GLN A 133 -5.50 -0.08 -23.84
C GLN A 133 -4.92 -0.54 -25.19
N VAL A 134 -4.65 -1.83 -25.35
CA VAL A 134 -4.08 -2.39 -26.61
C VAL A 134 -5.02 -2.19 -27.81
N ARG A 135 -6.33 -2.11 -27.59
CA ARG A 135 -7.30 -1.83 -28.65
C ARG A 135 -7.40 -0.35 -29.03
N SER A 136 -7.06 0.56 -28.11
CA SER A 136 -7.28 2.00 -28.26
C SER A 136 -6.01 2.79 -28.54
N MET A 137 -4.81 2.22 -28.33
CA MET A 137 -3.54 2.92 -28.52
C MET A 137 -2.44 1.97 -29.00
N ASP A 138 -1.46 2.52 -29.73
CA ASP A 138 -0.34 1.75 -30.29
C ASP A 138 0.70 1.36 -29.23
N LYS A 139 0.89 2.21 -28.21
CA LYS A 139 1.85 2.01 -27.10
C LYS A 139 1.39 2.72 -25.84
N PRO A 140 1.74 2.18 -24.65
CA PRO A 140 1.47 2.86 -23.40
C PRO A 140 2.33 4.12 -23.26
N HIS A 141 1.83 5.11 -22.52
CA HIS A 141 2.56 6.30 -22.12
C HIS A 141 2.99 6.16 -20.64
N LYS A 142 3.89 7.03 -20.17
CA LYS A 142 4.38 7.03 -18.77
C LYS A 142 3.25 7.18 -17.74
N VAL A 143 2.18 7.89 -18.05
CA VAL A 143 1.00 8.04 -17.18
C VAL A 143 0.26 6.72 -16.93
N HIS A 144 0.44 5.71 -17.80
CA HIS A 144 -0.14 4.37 -17.61
C HIS A 144 0.66 3.51 -16.63
N ASN A 145 1.90 3.93 -16.28
CA ASN A 145 2.67 3.24 -15.24
C ASN A 145 1.91 3.24 -13.92
N ASN A 146 1.81 2.09 -13.27
CA ASN A 146 1.09 1.93 -11.99
C ASN A 146 1.61 2.81 -10.84
N CYS A 147 2.78 3.40 -11.01
CA CYS A 147 3.41 4.31 -10.06
C CYS A 147 3.38 5.77 -10.50
N SER A 148 2.74 6.11 -11.64
CA SER A 148 2.80 7.48 -12.19
C SER A 148 2.25 8.53 -11.23
N GLY A 149 1.19 8.22 -10.46
CA GLY A 149 0.66 9.10 -9.41
C GLY A 149 1.70 9.38 -8.31
N LYS A 150 2.37 8.34 -7.79
CA LYS A 150 3.48 8.52 -6.84
C LYS A 150 4.61 9.37 -7.43
N HIS A 151 4.97 9.13 -8.68
CA HIS A 151 6.02 9.89 -9.36
C HIS A 151 5.61 11.35 -9.58
N ALA A 152 4.33 11.63 -9.87
CA ALA A 152 3.80 13.00 -9.90
C ALA A 152 4.00 13.69 -8.55
N GLY A 153 3.64 13.03 -7.44
CA GLY A 153 3.87 13.55 -6.09
C GLY A 153 5.35 13.84 -5.80
N MET A 154 6.27 12.93 -6.17
CA MET A 154 7.72 13.12 -5.98
C MET A 154 8.28 14.27 -6.85
N LEU A 155 7.81 14.40 -8.09
CA LEU A 155 8.15 15.51 -8.98
C LEU A 155 7.71 16.85 -8.41
N ILE A 156 6.46 16.93 -7.95
CA ILE A 156 5.89 18.13 -7.34
C ILE A 156 6.67 18.49 -6.08
N LEU A 157 6.93 17.54 -5.18
CA LEU A 157 7.76 17.76 -3.99
C LEU A 157 9.12 18.34 -4.38
N SER A 158 9.81 17.72 -5.37
CA SER A 158 11.11 18.20 -5.82
C SER A 158 11.04 19.63 -6.36
N LYS A 159 10.03 19.97 -7.18
CA LYS A 159 9.82 21.31 -7.71
C LYS A 159 9.59 22.35 -6.60
N LEU A 160 8.76 22.01 -5.60
CA LEU A 160 8.39 22.92 -4.53
C LEU A 160 9.55 23.25 -3.58
N ILE A 161 10.46 22.30 -3.35
CA ILE A 161 11.55 22.53 -2.39
C ILE A 161 12.85 23.06 -3.02
N ASN A 162 13.14 22.79 -4.30
CA ASN A 162 14.39 23.23 -4.92
C ASN A 162 14.33 23.52 -6.42
N GLY A 163 13.20 23.33 -7.04
CA GLY A 163 12.99 23.56 -8.47
C GLY A 163 13.69 22.57 -9.43
N ASN A 164 14.41 21.55 -8.92
CA ASN A 164 15.12 20.57 -9.76
C ASN A 164 14.32 19.27 -9.87
N THR A 165 13.64 19.07 -10.99
CA THR A 165 12.84 17.89 -11.27
C THR A 165 13.62 16.78 -12.00
N SER A 166 14.76 17.08 -12.65
CA SER A 166 15.45 16.13 -13.53
C SER A 166 16.01 14.89 -12.81
N SER A 167 16.22 14.99 -11.51
CA SER A 167 16.77 13.91 -10.66
C SER A 167 15.86 13.49 -9.51
N TYR A 168 14.59 13.87 -9.54
CA TYR A 168 13.64 13.66 -8.44
C TYR A 168 13.56 12.21 -7.91
N ALA A 169 13.82 11.23 -8.75
CA ALA A 169 13.82 9.81 -8.39
C ALA A 169 15.20 9.27 -7.95
N LYS A 170 16.22 10.13 -7.86
CA LYS A 170 17.56 9.72 -7.38
C LYS A 170 17.67 9.93 -5.87
N LEU A 171 18.24 8.95 -5.17
CA LEU A 171 18.36 9.00 -3.71
C LEU A 171 19.03 10.29 -3.20
N ALA A 172 20.01 10.84 -3.92
CA ALA A 172 20.69 12.08 -3.56
C ALA A 172 19.85 13.35 -3.77
N ASN A 173 18.66 13.27 -4.39
CA ASN A 173 17.76 14.41 -4.53
C ASN A 173 17.16 14.78 -3.17
N VAL A 174 17.06 16.09 -2.90
CA VAL A 174 16.53 16.59 -1.62
C VAL A 174 15.12 16.07 -1.32
N SER A 175 14.26 15.91 -2.34
CA SER A 175 12.93 15.32 -2.15
C SER A 175 12.99 13.88 -1.66
N GLN A 176 13.92 13.07 -2.17
CA GLN A 176 14.11 11.69 -1.71
C GLN A 176 14.74 11.64 -0.31
N GLN A 177 15.59 12.61 0.05
CA GLN A 177 16.13 12.73 1.41
C GLN A 177 15.03 13.11 2.42
N GLN A 178 14.07 13.97 2.07
CA GLN A 178 12.90 14.24 2.91
C GLN A 178 12.01 13.01 3.07
N ILE A 179 11.74 12.28 1.98
CA ILE A 179 10.99 11.02 2.02
C ILE A 179 11.72 10.00 2.90
N LEU A 180 13.04 9.85 2.74
CA LEU A 180 13.85 8.96 3.57
C LEU A 180 13.73 9.31 5.06
N GLY A 181 13.96 10.58 5.43
CA GLY A 181 13.83 11.03 6.83
C GLY A 181 12.43 10.80 7.41
N THR A 182 11.38 10.94 6.58
CA THR A 182 10.01 10.57 6.99
C THR A 182 9.88 9.07 7.26
N LEU A 183 10.39 8.23 6.37
CA LEU A 183 10.35 6.77 6.54
C LEU A 183 11.19 6.32 7.75
N GLU A 184 12.36 6.91 7.99
CA GLU A 184 13.22 6.64 9.16
C GLU A 184 12.52 6.99 10.46
N PHE A 185 11.88 8.16 10.51
CA PHE A 185 11.08 8.54 11.68
C PHE A 185 9.94 7.54 11.94
N MET A 186 9.18 7.17 10.91
CA MET A 186 8.02 6.28 11.04
C MET A 186 8.43 4.85 11.40
N THR A 187 9.54 4.34 10.88
CA THR A 187 10.06 2.99 11.20
C THR A 187 10.87 2.96 12.51
N GLY A 188 11.38 4.11 12.96
CA GLY A 188 12.28 4.21 14.10
C GLY A 188 13.70 3.70 13.82
N LEU A 189 14.10 3.64 12.54
CA LEU A 189 15.39 3.07 12.11
C LEU A 189 16.16 4.04 11.22
N ASP A 190 17.48 3.96 11.25
CA ASP A 190 18.34 4.48 10.19
C ASP A 190 18.31 3.49 9.02
N LEU A 191 17.47 3.80 8.02
CA LEU A 191 17.25 2.92 6.87
C LEU A 191 18.48 2.78 5.98
N MET A 192 19.45 3.68 6.10
CA MET A 192 20.72 3.58 5.37
C MET A 192 21.64 2.50 5.94
N GLN A 193 21.39 2.00 7.14
CA GLN A 193 22.07 0.82 7.71
C GLN A 193 21.55 -0.50 7.15
N TYR A 194 20.43 -0.46 6.43
CA TYR A 194 19.81 -1.64 5.81
C TYR A 194 20.04 -1.62 4.29
N THR A 195 19.73 -2.75 3.65
CA THR A 195 19.81 -2.83 2.18
C THR A 195 18.79 -1.89 1.55
N HIS A 196 19.25 -1.07 0.63
CA HIS A 196 18.39 -0.24 -0.21
C HIS A 196 18.68 -0.51 -1.68
N GLY A 197 17.74 -0.15 -2.55
CA GLY A 197 17.85 -0.42 -3.99
C GLY A 197 16.97 0.50 -4.80
N ILE A 198 16.73 0.10 -6.04
CA ILE A 198 15.87 0.80 -6.99
C ILE A 198 14.65 -0.09 -7.26
N ASP A 199 13.46 0.45 -7.04
CA ASP A 199 12.21 -0.23 -7.34
C ASP A 199 11.98 -0.32 -8.85
N GLY A 200 11.06 -1.19 -9.30
CA GLY A 200 10.70 -1.38 -10.70
C GLY A 200 10.27 -0.09 -11.43
N CYS A 201 9.83 0.93 -10.71
CA CYS A 201 9.50 2.25 -11.25
C CYS A 201 10.69 3.23 -11.27
N GLY A 202 11.87 2.83 -10.80
CA GLY A 202 13.07 3.68 -10.77
C GLY A 202 13.25 4.54 -9.52
N ALA A 203 12.31 4.57 -8.59
CA ALA A 203 12.43 5.27 -7.31
C ALA A 203 13.20 4.44 -6.27
N PRO A 204 13.84 5.07 -5.24
CA PRO A 204 14.47 4.34 -4.15
C PRO A 204 13.49 3.45 -3.37
N VAL A 205 13.99 2.30 -2.91
CA VAL A 205 13.28 1.39 -2.02
C VAL A 205 14.22 0.95 -0.91
N PHE A 206 13.72 0.89 0.34
CA PHE A 206 14.47 0.57 1.53
C PHE A 206 13.94 -0.70 2.17
N SER A 207 14.84 -1.55 2.69
CA SER A 207 14.45 -2.71 3.49
C SER A 207 14.50 -2.39 4.98
N ALA A 208 13.70 -3.11 5.75
CA ALA A 208 13.71 -3.08 7.21
C ALA A 208 12.99 -4.33 7.75
N PRO A 209 13.07 -4.62 9.06
CA PRO A 209 12.29 -5.68 9.67
C PRO A 209 10.78 -5.50 9.46
N LEU A 210 10.06 -6.61 9.29
CA LEU A 210 8.62 -6.63 9.07
C LEU A 210 7.88 -5.87 10.19
N GLY A 211 8.28 -6.08 11.45
CA GLY A 211 7.72 -5.39 12.62
C GLY A 211 7.87 -3.88 12.57
N ASN A 212 9.03 -3.36 12.12
CA ASN A 212 9.24 -1.90 12.03
C ASN A 212 8.37 -1.25 10.95
N TRP A 213 8.10 -1.94 9.84
CA TRP A 213 7.11 -1.48 8.88
C TRP A 213 5.69 -1.50 9.45
N ALA A 214 5.32 -2.54 10.23
CA ALA A 214 4.03 -2.56 10.93
C ALA A 214 3.90 -1.40 11.94
N ARG A 215 4.95 -1.12 12.73
CA ARG A 215 5.02 0.06 13.60
C ARG A 215 4.81 1.37 12.84
N ALA A 216 5.44 1.52 11.68
CA ALA A 216 5.25 2.71 10.86
C ALA A 216 3.79 2.93 10.46
N PHE A 217 3.04 1.85 10.19
CA PHE A 217 1.61 1.92 9.93
C PHE A 217 0.77 2.11 11.19
N ALA A 218 1.24 1.72 12.39
CA ALA A 218 0.58 2.06 13.65
C ALA A 218 0.67 3.57 13.93
N LEU A 219 1.82 4.20 13.72
CA LEU A 219 1.96 5.65 13.78
C LEU A 219 1.09 6.34 12.71
N PHE A 220 1.07 5.83 11.48
CA PHE A 220 0.20 6.32 10.42
C PHE A 220 -1.29 6.18 10.79
N ALA A 221 -1.68 5.14 11.53
CA ALA A 221 -3.03 4.97 12.06
C ALA A 221 -3.41 6.01 13.13
N GLY A 222 -2.44 6.70 13.72
CA GLY A 222 -2.64 7.65 14.81
C GLY A 222 -2.47 7.02 16.20
N GLY A 223 -1.81 5.86 16.31
CA GLY A 223 -1.61 5.12 17.55
C GLY A 223 -0.58 5.72 18.51
N GLY A 224 0.24 6.68 18.08
CA GLY A 224 1.29 7.29 18.91
C GLY A 224 1.38 8.79 18.72
N GLU A 225 2.31 9.40 19.46
CA GLU A 225 2.57 10.83 19.35
C GLU A 225 3.38 11.14 18.07
N LEU A 226 2.85 12.03 17.26
CA LEU A 226 3.49 12.58 16.08
C LEU A 226 3.55 14.11 16.21
N PRO A 227 4.55 14.79 15.60
CA PRO A 227 4.47 16.22 15.38
C PRO A 227 3.14 16.57 14.70
N GLU A 228 2.49 17.66 15.12
CA GLU A 228 1.13 18.03 14.67
C GLU A 228 0.99 18.02 13.14
N ILE A 229 1.93 18.63 12.44
CA ILE A 229 1.92 18.68 10.96
C ILE A 229 1.95 17.28 10.33
N ARG A 230 2.68 16.32 10.93
CA ARG A 230 2.75 14.93 10.48
C ARG A 230 1.47 14.17 10.79
N HIS A 231 0.91 14.40 11.96
CA HIS A 231 -0.38 13.85 12.35
C HIS A 231 -1.48 14.26 11.37
N GLU A 232 -1.56 15.56 11.07
CA GLU A 232 -2.50 16.11 10.08
C GLU A 232 -2.27 15.54 8.69
N ALA A 233 -1.01 15.40 8.25
CA ALA A 233 -0.67 14.79 6.97
C ALA A 233 -1.15 13.33 6.89
N CYS A 234 -0.89 12.52 7.92
CA CYS A 234 -1.38 11.15 8.01
C CYS A 234 -2.91 11.11 7.97
N GLN A 235 -3.58 11.97 8.72
CA GLN A 235 -5.04 12.06 8.76
C GLN A 235 -5.62 12.42 7.37
N ARG A 236 -5.03 13.41 6.69
CA ARG A 236 -5.46 13.82 5.34
C ARG A 236 -5.32 12.67 4.34
N ILE A 237 -4.20 11.95 4.34
CA ILE A 237 -3.98 10.80 3.46
C ILE A 237 -5.03 9.71 3.73
N ARG A 238 -5.29 9.36 4.99
CA ARG A 238 -6.29 8.35 5.37
C ARG A 238 -7.68 8.70 4.87
N LYS A 239 -8.14 9.93 5.14
CA LYS A 239 -9.43 10.44 4.71
C LYS A 239 -9.57 10.43 3.19
N SER A 240 -8.54 10.86 2.48
CA SER A 240 -8.54 10.89 1.01
C SER A 240 -8.61 9.49 0.40
N ILE A 241 -7.88 8.51 0.96
CA ILE A 241 -7.97 7.12 0.49
C ILE A 241 -9.35 6.53 0.77
N ALA A 242 -9.97 6.86 1.92
CA ALA A 242 -11.31 6.40 2.27
C ALA A 242 -12.40 7.02 1.37
N ALA A 243 -12.26 8.32 1.04
CA ALA A 243 -13.19 9.03 0.18
C ALA A 243 -13.09 8.60 -1.29
N GLU A 244 -11.86 8.32 -1.77
CA GLU A 244 -11.55 8.05 -3.17
C GLU A 244 -10.81 6.71 -3.37
N PRO A 245 -11.39 5.58 -2.92
CA PRO A 245 -10.69 4.29 -2.87
C PRO A 245 -10.35 3.72 -4.25
N LEU A 246 -11.02 4.14 -5.32
CA LEU A 246 -10.69 3.70 -6.69
C LEU A 246 -9.35 4.28 -7.16
N TYR A 247 -8.98 5.49 -6.72
CA TYR A 247 -7.72 6.11 -7.12
C TYR A 247 -6.49 5.38 -6.56
N ILE A 248 -6.62 4.61 -5.46
CA ILE A 248 -5.50 3.87 -4.87
C ILE A 248 -5.03 2.68 -5.72
N ALA A 249 -5.94 2.07 -6.52
CA ALA A 249 -5.60 0.89 -7.30
C ALA A 249 -6.41 0.72 -8.60
N GLY A 250 -7.70 1.07 -8.62
CA GLY A 250 -8.62 0.89 -9.74
C GLY A 250 -9.69 -0.16 -9.47
N HIS A 251 -10.50 -0.43 -10.49
CA HIS A 251 -11.57 -1.42 -10.41
C HIS A 251 -11.00 -2.84 -10.28
N ASP A 252 -11.78 -3.73 -9.69
CA ASP A 252 -11.47 -5.15 -9.49
C ASP A 252 -10.13 -5.40 -8.71
N ARG A 253 -9.70 -4.42 -7.90
CA ARG A 253 -8.47 -4.51 -7.09
C ARG A 253 -8.80 -4.65 -5.59
N ALA A 254 -8.08 -5.56 -4.92
CA ALA A 254 -8.26 -5.82 -3.49
C ALA A 254 -8.09 -4.54 -2.64
N CYS A 255 -7.09 -3.68 -2.93
CA CYS A 255 -6.92 -2.42 -2.22
C CYS A 255 -8.15 -1.52 -2.31
N SER A 256 -8.72 -1.36 -3.53
CA SER A 256 -9.90 -0.52 -3.72
C SER A 256 -11.10 -1.09 -2.98
N ALA A 257 -11.33 -2.41 -3.07
CA ALA A 257 -12.44 -3.09 -2.40
C ALA A 257 -12.34 -2.99 -0.87
N ILE A 258 -11.15 -3.19 -0.29
CA ILE A 258 -10.94 -3.13 1.17
C ILE A 258 -11.10 -1.69 1.68
N ASN A 259 -10.46 -0.71 1.03
CA ASN A 259 -10.60 0.69 1.43
C ASN A 259 -12.04 1.20 1.27
N LEU A 260 -12.78 0.71 0.26
CA LEU A 260 -14.20 1.03 0.09
C LEU A 260 -15.07 0.41 1.22
N ALA A 261 -14.82 -0.85 1.55
CA ALA A 261 -15.62 -1.59 2.53
C ALA A 261 -15.47 -1.04 3.97
N TYR A 262 -14.25 -0.63 4.33
CA TYR A 262 -13.96 -0.21 5.69
C TYR A 262 -13.80 1.31 5.86
N GLY A 263 -13.73 2.07 4.76
CA GLY A 263 -13.67 3.54 4.80
C GLY A 263 -12.57 4.06 5.72
N GLU A 264 -12.95 4.98 6.62
CA GLU A 264 -12.01 5.60 7.56
C GLU A 264 -11.55 4.66 8.70
N ALA A 265 -12.11 3.45 8.85
CA ALA A 265 -11.68 2.53 9.90
C ALA A 265 -10.35 1.83 9.57
N ILE A 266 -10.11 1.49 8.30
CA ILE A 266 -8.93 0.74 7.87
C ILE A 266 -8.38 1.33 6.57
N THR A 267 -7.08 1.63 6.54
CA THR A 267 -6.37 1.91 5.28
C THR A 267 -5.46 0.74 4.93
N VAL A 268 -5.55 0.23 3.69
CA VAL A 268 -4.67 -0.84 3.21
C VAL A 268 -3.92 -0.45 1.96
N LYS A 269 -2.73 -1.05 1.79
CA LYS A 269 -1.92 -0.90 0.58
C LYS A 269 -1.14 -2.17 0.24
N THR A 270 -1.28 -2.62 -1.01
CA THR A 270 -0.48 -3.74 -1.54
C THR A 270 0.91 -3.29 -1.96
N GLY A 271 1.89 -4.17 -1.78
CA GLY A 271 3.22 -4.12 -2.40
C GLY A 271 3.43 -5.27 -3.39
N ALA A 272 4.48 -5.19 -4.19
CA ALA A 272 4.95 -6.32 -4.98
C ALA A 272 5.52 -7.42 -4.06
N GLU A 273 5.73 -8.62 -4.60
CA GLU A 273 6.36 -9.76 -3.90
C GLU A 273 5.58 -10.21 -2.64
N GLY A 274 4.24 -10.21 -2.74
CA GLY A 274 3.39 -10.72 -1.67
C GLY A 274 3.43 -9.90 -0.39
N VAL A 275 3.57 -8.59 -0.49
CA VAL A 275 3.52 -7.66 0.64
C VAL A 275 2.18 -6.94 0.71
N TYR A 276 1.66 -6.77 1.92
CA TYR A 276 0.48 -5.96 2.19
C TYR A 276 0.64 -5.23 3.51
N SER A 277 0.22 -3.96 3.56
CA SER A 277 0.15 -3.18 4.78
C SER A 277 -1.30 -2.84 5.15
N ALA A 278 -1.56 -2.65 6.43
CA ALA A 278 -2.81 -2.08 6.94
C ALA A 278 -2.56 -1.14 8.12
N ALA A 279 -3.41 -0.13 8.24
CA ALA A 279 -3.50 0.77 9.38
C ALA A 279 -4.94 0.70 9.92
N PHE A 280 -5.09 0.43 11.22
CA PHE A 280 -6.36 0.28 11.92
C PHE A 280 -6.57 1.50 12.82
N HIS A 281 -7.35 2.47 12.34
CA HIS A 281 -7.36 3.83 12.90
C HIS A 281 -7.98 3.90 14.30
N GLU A 282 -9.06 3.15 14.53
CA GLU A 282 -9.71 3.11 15.87
C GLU A 282 -8.87 2.39 16.91
N LEU A 283 -8.00 1.48 16.49
CA LEU A 283 -7.15 0.69 17.38
C LEU A 283 -5.75 1.30 17.56
N GLY A 284 -5.35 2.24 16.70
CA GLY A 284 -3.98 2.76 16.66
C GLY A 284 -2.94 1.70 16.32
N LEU A 285 -3.33 0.66 15.58
CA LEU A 285 -2.48 -0.47 15.22
C LEU A 285 -2.07 -0.42 13.74
N GLY A 286 -0.90 -0.94 13.44
CA GLY A 286 -0.42 -1.17 12.09
C GLY A 286 -0.10 -2.63 11.83
N ALA A 287 -0.32 -3.08 10.60
CA ALA A 287 0.03 -4.43 10.19
C ALA A 287 0.87 -4.46 8.92
N MET A 288 1.74 -5.46 8.85
CA MET A 288 2.48 -5.82 7.66
C MET A 288 2.44 -7.34 7.49
N VAL A 289 2.15 -7.80 6.28
CA VAL A 289 2.21 -9.21 5.92
C VAL A 289 3.18 -9.43 4.77
N LYS A 290 3.85 -10.59 4.76
CA LYS A 290 4.80 -10.99 3.71
C LYS A 290 4.59 -12.46 3.36
N ALA A 291 4.04 -12.72 2.18
CA ALA A 291 4.06 -14.07 1.62
C ALA A 291 5.50 -14.43 1.22
N ARG A 292 6.04 -15.53 1.75
CA ARG A 292 7.45 -15.92 1.57
C ARG A 292 7.79 -16.23 0.12
N ASP A 293 6.83 -16.81 -0.61
CA ASP A 293 6.95 -17.10 -2.04
C ASP A 293 6.67 -15.91 -2.97
N GLY A 294 6.35 -14.73 -2.39
CA GLY A 294 6.04 -13.52 -3.14
C GLY A 294 4.66 -13.48 -3.78
N ASN A 295 3.80 -14.48 -3.54
CA ASN A 295 2.52 -14.56 -4.22
C ASN A 295 1.49 -13.62 -3.59
N LYS A 296 0.89 -12.79 -4.45
CA LYS A 296 -0.11 -11.79 -4.09
C LYS A 296 -1.34 -12.40 -3.41
N ARG A 297 -1.85 -13.55 -3.89
CA ARG A 297 -3.08 -14.17 -3.35
C ARG A 297 -2.90 -14.63 -1.90
N GLY A 298 -1.69 -15.09 -1.51
CA GLY A 298 -1.36 -15.41 -0.13
C GLY A 298 -1.44 -14.20 0.78
N ALA A 299 -0.87 -13.06 0.36
CA ALA A 299 -0.88 -11.81 1.12
C ALA A 299 -2.29 -11.19 1.23
N GLU A 300 -3.11 -11.25 0.17
CA GLU A 300 -4.49 -10.76 0.17
C GLU A 300 -5.38 -11.53 1.13
N VAL A 301 -5.25 -12.85 1.17
CA VAL A 301 -6.01 -13.68 2.12
C VAL A 301 -5.50 -13.48 3.55
N ALA A 302 -4.17 -13.35 3.73
CA ALA A 302 -3.57 -13.12 5.05
C ALA A 302 -3.99 -11.78 5.66
N ILE A 303 -4.03 -10.68 4.88
CA ILE A 303 -4.50 -9.39 5.42
C ILE A 303 -5.98 -9.46 5.82
N GLY A 304 -6.80 -10.23 5.10
CA GLY A 304 -8.19 -10.52 5.50
C GLY A 304 -8.29 -11.28 6.81
N ALA A 305 -7.38 -12.24 7.06
CA ALA A 305 -7.30 -12.95 8.33
C ALA A 305 -6.92 -12.01 9.49
N VAL A 306 -5.98 -11.08 9.27
CA VAL A 306 -5.60 -10.05 10.26
C VAL A 306 -6.80 -9.13 10.56
N ILE A 307 -7.50 -8.62 9.55
CA ILE A 307 -8.68 -7.75 9.70
C ILE A 307 -9.73 -8.46 10.57
N LYS A 308 -10.00 -9.75 10.27
CA LYS A 308 -10.94 -10.56 11.04
C LYS A 308 -10.46 -10.80 12.49
N ALA A 309 -9.17 -11.12 12.67
CA ALA A 309 -8.59 -11.38 14.01
C ALA A 309 -8.64 -10.14 14.91
N LEU A 310 -8.57 -8.94 14.34
CA LEU A 310 -8.73 -7.67 15.06
C LEU A 310 -10.20 -7.27 15.30
N GLY A 311 -11.15 -8.16 15.02
CA GLY A 311 -12.57 -7.98 15.36
C GLY A 311 -13.41 -7.26 14.31
N TYR A 312 -12.86 -6.94 13.14
CA TYR A 312 -13.64 -6.34 12.07
C TYR A 312 -14.45 -7.41 11.33
N PRO A 313 -15.73 -7.16 11.04
CA PRO A 313 -16.58 -8.09 10.29
C PRO A 313 -16.07 -8.21 8.84
N ILE A 314 -16.25 -9.38 8.24
CA ILE A 314 -15.99 -9.56 6.81
C ILE A 314 -17.20 -9.03 6.02
N ASP A 315 -17.03 -7.87 5.39
CA ASP A 315 -18.01 -7.28 4.49
C ASP A 315 -18.16 -8.11 3.21
N ASP A 316 -19.37 -8.12 2.63
CA ASP A 316 -19.63 -8.85 1.38
C ASP A 316 -18.78 -8.34 0.19
N LEU A 317 -18.43 -7.05 0.17
CA LEU A 317 -17.56 -6.45 -0.85
C LEU A 317 -16.16 -7.07 -0.89
N VAL A 318 -15.66 -7.54 0.24
CA VAL A 318 -14.29 -8.10 0.37
C VAL A 318 -14.27 -9.61 0.51
N LYS A 319 -15.41 -10.26 0.59
CA LYS A 319 -15.49 -11.71 0.76
C LYS A 319 -14.77 -12.49 -0.35
N SER A 320 -14.88 -12.02 -1.60
CA SER A 320 -14.18 -12.63 -2.74
C SER A 320 -12.66 -12.42 -2.70
N VAL A 321 -12.17 -11.42 -1.95
CA VAL A 321 -10.75 -11.15 -1.74
C VAL A 321 -10.19 -12.02 -0.61
N PHE A 322 -10.92 -12.14 0.51
CA PHE A 322 -10.46 -12.82 1.72
C PHE A 322 -10.75 -14.32 1.72
N GLN A 323 -11.75 -14.75 0.97
CA GLN A 323 -12.17 -16.14 0.82
C GLN A 323 -12.42 -16.46 -0.67
N PRO A 324 -11.40 -16.32 -1.53
CA PRO A 324 -11.60 -16.43 -2.97
C PRO A 324 -11.99 -17.85 -3.36
N LYS A 325 -12.99 -17.98 -4.24
CA LYS A 325 -13.29 -19.20 -4.95
C LYS A 325 -12.44 -19.29 -6.21
N LEU A 326 -12.06 -20.53 -6.56
CA LEU A 326 -11.35 -20.82 -7.80
C LEU A 326 -12.36 -21.32 -8.82
N PHE A 327 -12.35 -20.74 -10.01
CA PHE A 327 -13.26 -21.09 -11.09
C PHE A 327 -12.51 -21.71 -12.27
N ASN A 328 -13.14 -22.67 -12.95
CA ASN A 328 -12.68 -23.13 -14.26
C ASN A 328 -13.11 -22.15 -15.36
N TRP A 329 -12.69 -22.42 -16.60
CA TRP A 329 -13.03 -21.55 -17.72
C TRP A 329 -14.52 -21.58 -18.12
N ALA A 330 -15.29 -22.56 -17.61
CA ALA A 330 -16.74 -22.61 -17.76
C ALA A 330 -17.50 -21.82 -16.67
N GLY A 331 -16.77 -21.23 -15.69
CA GLY A 331 -17.35 -20.46 -14.59
C GLY A 331 -17.84 -21.32 -13.42
N GLU A 332 -17.47 -22.60 -13.35
CA GLU A 332 -17.82 -23.50 -12.25
C GLU A 332 -16.80 -23.37 -11.12
N ALA A 333 -17.26 -23.33 -9.88
CA ALA A 333 -16.38 -23.32 -8.71
C ALA A 333 -15.72 -24.70 -8.54
N VAL A 334 -14.39 -24.73 -8.59
CA VAL A 334 -13.58 -25.96 -8.54
C VAL A 334 -12.65 -26.02 -7.33
N GLY A 335 -12.64 -24.98 -6.50
CA GLY A 335 -11.81 -24.90 -5.30
C GLY A 335 -11.96 -23.57 -4.59
N ASP A 336 -11.11 -23.37 -3.59
CA ASP A 336 -11.05 -22.13 -2.82
C ASP A 336 -9.65 -21.88 -2.24
N ILE A 337 -9.49 -20.69 -1.67
CA ILE A 337 -8.30 -20.35 -0.88
C ILE A 337 -8.77 -20.06 0.54
N THR A 338 -8.17 -20.75 1.51
CA THR A 338 -8.61 -20.70 2.90
C THR A 338 -7.44 -20.55 3.86
N VAL A 339 -7.74 -19.99 5.01
CA VAL A 339 -6.85 -19.96 6.17
C VAL A 339 -7.43 -20.96 7.19
N PRO A 340 -6.65 -21.91 7.74
CA PRO A 340 -7.07 -22.65 8.91
C PRO A 340 -7.43 -21.64 10.02
N GLN A 341 -8.38 -22.01 10.89
CA GLN A 341 -8.67 -21.13 12.03
C GLN A 341 -7.37 -20.84 12.77
N LEU A 342 -7.12 -19.55 13.00
CA LEU A 342 -6.03 -19.14 13.87
C LEU A 342 -6.27 -19.76 15.24
N PRO A 343 -5.24 -20.37 15.85
CA PRO A 343 -5.39 -21.05 17.13
C PRO A 343 -5.85 -20.13 18.25
#